data_2f02eef2b32fc64d978d16c22d9fba19
#
_entry.id   2f02eef2b32fc64d978d16c22d9fba19
#
_cell.length_a   1.000
_cell.length_b   1.000
_cell.length_c   1.000
_cell.angle_alpha   90.00
_cell.angle_beta   90.00
_cell.angle_gamma   90.00
#
_symmetry.space_group_name_H-M   'P 1'
#
loop_
_entity.id
_entity.type
_entity.pdbx_description
1 polymer ?
#
loop_
_entity_poly.entity_id
_entity_poly.type
_entity_poly.pdbx_seq_one_letter_code
_entity_poly.pdbx_strand_id
1 'polypeptide(L)'
;MGDELSMQTQIIILDDDPTGIQTVHGCLALTCWDAETLCRAFEDACPFFYVLTNTRAYAREQARQIVVDAVQAIVTVNRAYQRRLVFI
;
A
#
# COMPACT_ATOMS: atom_id res chain seq x y z
N MET A 1 -23.83 13.17 -6.33
CA MET A 1 -23.38 13.84 -5.44
C MET A 1 -22.98 13.12 -4.24
N GLY A 2 -23.80 12.44 -3.60
CA GLY A 2 -23.43 11.72 -2.42
C GLY A 2 -22.41 10.65 -2.65
N ASP A 3 -22.39 10.10 -3.83
CA ASP A 3 -21.45 9.00 -4.11
C ASP A 3 -20.02 9.44 -4.03
N GLU A 4 -19.75 10.64 -4.47
CA GLU A 4 -18.39 11.12 -4.42
C GLU A 4 -17.92 11.26 -3.00
N LEU A 5 -18.82 11.65 -2.15
CA LEU A 5 -18.46 11.84 -0.75
C LEU A 5 -18.25 10.53 -0.04
N SER A 6 -18.86 9.46 -0.52
CA SER A 6 -18.72 8.18 0.14
C SER A 6 -17.48 7.44 -0.29
N MET A 7 -16.85 7.83 -1.42
CA MET A 7 -15.66 7.14 -1.87
C MET A 7 -14.43 7.78 -1.26
N GLN A 8 -13.74 7.02 -0.44
CA GLN A 8 -12.53 7.49 0.20
C GLN A 8 -11.33 7.20 -0.68
N THR A 9 -10.32 8.03 -0.55
CA THR A 9 -9.08 7.85 -1.27
C THR A 9 -8.06 7.23 -0.34
N GLN A 10 -7.40 6.18 -0.82
CA GLN A 10 -6.34 5.52 -0.09
C GLN A 10 -5.04 5.73 -0.85
N ILE A 11 -4.08 6.37 -0.22
CA ILE A 11 -2.79 6.63 -0.83
C ILE A 11 -1.82 5.56 -0.38
N ILE A 12 -1.15 4.93 -1.33
CA ILE A 12 -0.17 3.88 -1.05
C ILE A 12 1.18 4.35 -1.58
N ILE A 13 2.15 4.45 -0.70
CA ILE A 13 3.48 4.90 -1.06
C ILE A 13 4.37 3.67 -1.16
N LEU A 14 4.81 3.37 -2.39
CA LEU A 14 5.70 2.25 -2.63
C LEU A 14 7.13 2.71 -2.49
N ASP A 15 7.88 2.05 -1.64
CA ASP A 15 9.26 2.44 -1.40
C ASP A 15 10.16 1.23 -1.66
N ASP A 16 11.10 1.38 -2.58
CA ASP A 16 11.98 0.29 -2.94
C ASP A 16 13.22 0.20 -2.04
N ASP A 17 13.43 1.19 -1.19
CA ASP A 17 14.59 1.21 -0.30
C ASP A 17 14.12 1.59 1.10
N PRO A 18 13.99 0.61 1.99
CA PRO A 18 13.48 0.90 3.32
C PRO A 18 14.46 1.65 4.22
N THR A 19 15.72 1.77 3.82
CA THR A 19 16.65 2.51 4.66
C THR A 19 16.28 3.97 4.64
N GLY A 20 16.26 4.58 5.80
CA GLY A 20 15.89 5.98 5.88
C GLY A 20 14.42 6.24 5.97
N ILE A 21 13.60 5.21 5.84
CA ILE A 21 12.18 5.40 6.02
C ILE A 21 11.90 5.67 7.48
N GLN A 22 11.09 6.66 7.71
CA GLN A 22 10.66 6.97 9.05
C GLN A 22 9.16 6.91 9.08
N THR A 23 8.65 6.12 10.01
CA THR A 23 7.22 6.07 10.21
C THR A 23 6.78 7.41 10.73
N VAL A 24 5.96 8.09 9.97
CA VAL A 24 5.57 9.45 10.32
C VAL A 24 4.17 9.40 10.89
N HIS A 25 4.00 9.99 12.05
CA HIS A 25 2.68 10.20 12.65
C HIS A 25 1.90 8.90 12.85
N GLY A 26 2.61 7.81 13.08
CA GLY A 26 1.94 6.55 13.37
C GLY A 26 1.34 5.84 12.18
N CYS A 27 1.61 6.32 10.97
CA CYS A 27 1.12 5.62 9.79
C CYS A 27 1.90 4.33 9.61
N LEU A 28 1.21 3.33 9.07
CA LEU A 28 1.78 2.00 8.95
C LEU A 28 2.79 1.91 7.81
N ALA A 29 3.81 1.10 8.04
CA ALA A 29 4.78 0.76 7.00
C ALA A 29 4.79 -0.77 6.91
N LEU A 30 4.38 -1.29 5.76
CA LEU A 30 4.19 -2.72 5.58
C LEU A 30 5.37 -3.33 4.88
N THR A 31 5.87 -4.45 5.42
CA THR A 31 6.92 -5.23 4.76
C THR A 31 6.35 -6.49 4.13
N CYS A 32 5.07 -6.72 4.30
CA CYS A 32 4.37 -7.83 3.65
C CYS A 32 2.97 -7.34 3.28
N TRP A 33 2.33 -8.07 2.38
CA TRP A 33 1.04 -7.63 1.87
C TRP A 33 0.06 -8.79 1.77
N ASP A 34 0.01 -9.58 2.82
CA ASP A 34 -1.04 -10.59 2.92
C ASP A 34 -2.36 -9.88 3.24
N ALA A 35 -3.45 -10.61 3.04
CA ALA A 35 -4.77 -10.02 3.17
C ALA A 35 -5.02 -9.43 4.55
N GLU A 36 -4.58 -10.12 5.60
CA GLU A 36 -4.81 -9.64 6.95
C GLU A 36 -4.07 -8.34 7.22
N THR A 37 -2.82 -8.26 6.80
CA THR A 37 -2.02 -7.06 6.99
C THR A 37 -2.61 -5.89 6.22
N LEU A 38 -3.05 -6.14 5.00
CA LEU A 38 -3.63 -5.08 4.18
C LEU A 38 -4.97 -4.60 4.75
N CYS A 39 -5.77 -5.52 5.28
CA CYS A 39 -7.01 -5.11 5.92
C CYS A 39 -6.74 -4.16 7.07
N ARG A 40 -5.72 -4.44 7.87
CA ARG A 40 -5.37 -3.53 8.97
C ARG A 40 -4.96 -2.17 8.43
N ALA A 41 -4.21 -2.15 7.33
CA ALA A 41 -3.76 -0.90 6.76
C ALA A 41 -4.93 -0.07 6.27
N PHE A 42 -5.90 -0.72 5.62
CA PHE A 42 -7.07 -0.01 5.14
C PHE A 42 -7.94 0.51 6.27
N GLU A 43 -7.95 -0.18 7.40
CA GLU A 43 -8.77 0.21 8.54
C GLU A 43 -8.09 1.19 9.46
N ASP A 44 -6.81 1.46 9.20
CA ASP A 44 -6.08 2.42 10.01
C ASP A 44 -6.60 3.83 9.74
N ALA A 45 -6.47 4.70 10.73
CA ALA A 45 -6.97 6.07 10.62
C ALA A 45 -6.17 6.91 9.63
N CYS A 46 -4.95 6.53 9.35
CA CYS A 46 -4.11 7.29 8.44
C CYS A 46 -4.63 7.19 7.01
N PRO A 47 -4.63 8.29 6.25
CA PRO A 47 -5.09 8.25 4.87
C PRO A 47 -4.10 7.60 3.92
N PHE A 48 -2.90 7.26 4.38
CA PHE A 48 -1.91 6.63 3.54
C PHE A 48 -1.12 5.61 4.36
N PHE A 49 -0.51 4.67 3.65
CA PHE A 49 0.43 3.76 4.29
C PHE A 49 1.57 3.47 3.31
N TYR A 50 2.68 3.01 3.86
CA TYR A 50 3.84 2.70 3.06
C TYR A 50 3.89 1.20 2.80
N VAL A 51 4.33 0.82 1.62
CA VAL A 51 4.61 -0.57 1.30
C VAL A 51 6.09 -0.64 0.94
N LEU A 52 6.85 -1.31 1.78
CA LEU A 52 8.30 -1.39 1.64
C LEU A 52 8.63 -2.64 0.85
N THR A 53 8.86 -2.47 -0.43
CA THR A 53 9.10 -3.61 -1.30
C THR A 53 10.55 -4.08 -1.26
N ASN A 54 11.47 -3.19 -0.86
CA ASN A 54 12.90 -3.50 -0.81
C ASN A 54 13.41 -3.99 -2.17
N THR A 55 12.80 -3.51 -3.23
CA THR A 55 13.12 -4.00 -4.57
C THR A 55 14.47 -3.52 -5.06
N ARG A 56 15.04 -2.54 -4.37
CA ARG A 56 16.35 -2.04 -4.74
C ARG A 56 17.42 -3.12 -4.62
N ALA A 57 17.20 -4.11 -3.76
CA ALA A 57 18.15 -5.18 -3.53
C ALA A 57 18.03 -6.31 -4.54
N TYR A 58 17.08 -6.22 -5.47
CA TYR A 58 16.77 -7.32 -6.38
C TYR A 58 17.07 -6.95 -7.82
N ALA A 59 17.23 -7.97 -8.66
CA ALA A 59 17.35 -7.77 -10.10
C ALA A 59 16.04 -7.14 -10.61
N ARG A 60 16.14 -6.47 -11.77
CA ARG A 60 15.01 -5.72 -12.30
C ARG A 60 13.75 -6.56 -12.45
N GLU A 61 13.89 -7.77 -12.98
CA GLU A 61 12.72 -8.61 -13.21
C GLU A 61 12.10 -9.05 -11.90
N GLN A 62 12.93 -9.39 -10.92
CA GLN A 62 12.43 -9.77 -9.62
C GLN A 62 11.76 -8.60 -8.92
N ALA A 63 12.39 -7.42 -9.03
CA ALA A 63 11.82 -6.22 -8.43
C ALA A 63 10.45 -5.93 -9.03
N ARG A 64 10.33 -6.07 -10.35
CA ARG A 64 9.08 -5.84 -11.03
C ARG A 64 7.99 -6.79 -10.53
N GLN A 65 8.35 -8.06 -10.36
CA GLN A 65 7.39 -9.04 -9.91
C GLN A 65 6.91 -8.75 -8.49
N ILE A 66 7.83 -8.32 -7.63
CA ILE A 66 7.47 -7.98 -6.26
C ILE A 66 6.47 -6.83 -6.25
N VAL A 67 6.71 -5.81 -7.04
CA VAL A 67 5.82 -4.67 -7.09
C VAL A 67 4.45 -5.07 -7.65
N VAL A 68 4.44 -5.89 -8.69
CA VAL A 68 3.19 -6.36 -9.28
C VAL A 68 2.39 -7.17 -8.25
N ASP A 69 3.07 -8.04 -7.52
CA ASP A 69 2.41 -8.86 -6.50
C ASP A 69 1.81 -7.98 -5.40
N ALA A 70 2.56 -6.98 -4.96
CA ALA A 70 2.07 -6.08 -3.93
C ALA A 70 0.86 -5.31 -4.41
N VAL A 71 0.92 -4.76 -5.62
CA VAL A 71 -0.19 -3.98 -6.16
C VAL A 71 -1.43 -4.85 -6.34
N GLN A 72 -1.24 -6.07 -6.84
CA GLN A 72 -2.37 -6.97 -7.03
C GLN A 72 -3.02 -7.34 -5.71
N ALA A 73 -2.21 -7.58 -4.68
CA ALA A 73 -2.75 -7.88 -3.36
C ALA A 73 -3.57 -6.71 -2.83
N ILE A 74 -3.06 -5.50 -2.99
CA ILE A 74 -3.74 -4.30 -2.52
C ILE A 74 -5.07 -4.13 -3.25
N VAL A 75 -5.06 -4.28 -4.56
CA VAL A 75 -6.28 -4.13 -5.35
C VAL A 75 -7.31 -5.18 -4.95
N THR A 76 -6.85 -6.41 -4.70
CA THR A 76 -7.75 -7.49 -4.31
C THR A 76 -8.42 -7.18 -2.98
N VAL A 77 -7.65 -6.72 -1.99
CA VAL A 77 -8.23 -6.39 -0.69
C VAL A 77 -9.15 -5.18 -0.83
N ASN A 78 -8.79 -4.23 -1.70
CA ASN A 78 -9.58 -3.03 -1.88
C ASN A 78 -10.97 -3.32 -2.41
N ARG A 79 -11.21 -4.49 -2.99
CA ARG A 79 -12.55 -4.83 -3.45
C ARG A 79 -13.56 -4.81 -2.30
N ALA A 80 -13.10 -5.12 -1.10
CA ALA A 80 -13.97 -5.08 0.07
C ALA A 80 -14.19 -3.65 0.58
N TYR A 81 -13.27 -2.75 0.30
CA TYR A 81 -13.34 -1.38 0.80
C TYR A 81 -13.78 -0.38 -0.25
N GLN A 82 -13.54 -0.69 -1.52
CA GLN A 82 -13.98 0.12 -2.64
C GLN A 82 -13.50 1.56 -2.56
N ARG A 83 -12.23 1.72 -2.19
CA ARG A 83 -11.63 3.05 -2.13
C ARG A 83 -10.95 3.37 -3.45
N ARG A 84 -10.76 4.67 -3.68
CA ARG A 84 -9.95 5.10 -4.81
C ARG A 84 -8.49 4.95 -4.41
N LEU A 85 -7.74 4.18 -5.18
CA LEU A 85 -6.33 3.93 -4.86
C LEU A 85 -5.45 4.89 -5.63
N VAL A 86 -4.48 5.45 -4.92
CA VAL A 86 -3.46 6.32 -5.52
C VAL A 86 -2.11 5.76 -5.12
N PHE A 87 -1.32 5.37 -6.11
CA PHE A 87 0.01 4.82 -5.87
C PHE A 87 1.07 5.89 -6.17
N ILE A 88 2.02 6.02 -5.28
CA ILE A 88 3.11 6.99 -5.45
C ILE A 88 4.44 6.29 -5.47
#